data_6d0033e94d81b9aa3e5ec4248eca0664
#
_entry.id   6d0033e94d81b9aa3e5ec4248eca0664
#
_cell.length_a   1.000
_cell.length_b   1.000
_cell.length_c   1.000
_cell.angle_alpha   90.00
_cell.angle_beta   90.00
_cell.angle_gamma   90.00
#
_symmetry.space_group_name_H-M   'P 1'
#
loop_
_entity.id
_entity.type
_entity.pdbx_description
1 polymer ?
#
loop_
_entity_poly.entity_id
_entity_poly.type
_entity_poly.pdbx_seq_one_letter_code
_entity_poly.pdbx_strand_id
1 'polypeptide(L)'
;ARHEEMERAEEEGVKLFELVGPLHFNASESGVLKSVTLQRMALGEPDASGRRRPMPIEGEVFEHETDLAVVAVGTRSNPILLEATPGLELNKRGYIVVNEETGETSIPNVFAGGDIVTGAATVILAMGAGRKAAQEIAKRLLG
;
A
#
# COMPACT_ATOMS: atom_id res chain seq x y z
N ALA A 1 11.03 -3.02 -1.77
CA ALA A 1 11.88 -4.20 -1.62
C ALA A 1 13.09 -3.83 -0.77
N ARG A 2 13.67 -4.79 -0.06
CA ARG A 2 14.94 -4.62 0.63
C ARG A 2 16.07 -4.73 -0.39
N HIS A 3 17.20 -4.06 -0.13
CA HIS A 3 18.35 -4.09 -1.04
C HIS A 3 18.82 -5.53 -1.33
N GLU A 4 18.97 -6.36 -0.30
CA GLU A 4 19.32 -7.76 -0.42
C GLU A 4 18.35 -8.61 -1.26
N GLU A 5 17.06 -8.27 -1.25
CA GLU A 5 16.04 -8.96 -2.06
C GLU A 5 16.18 -8.59 -3.54
N MET A 6 16.55 -7.35 -3.82
CA MET A 6 16.82 -6.87 -5.18
C MET A 6 18.08 -7.49 -5.75
N GLU A 7 19.18 -7.53 -4.99
CA GLU A 7 20.43 -8.17 -5.38
C GLU A 7 20.22 -9.65 -5.72
N ARG A 8 19.51 -10.40 -4.88
CA ARG A 8 19.18 -11.81 -5.15
C ARG A 8 18.34 -12.00 -6.40
N ALA A 9 17.38 -11.13 -6.64
CA ALA A 9 16.55 -11.19 -7.85
C ALA A 9 17.42 -10.98 -9.11
N GLU A 10 18.35 -10.02 -9.08
CA GLU A 10 19.30 -9.79 -10.18
C GLU A 10 20.25 -10.99 -10.39
N GLU A 11 20.74 -11.60 -9.31
CA GLU A 11 21.57 -12.84 -9.37
C GLU A 11 20.80 -14.00 -10.02
N GLU A 12 19.48 -14.09 -9.82
CA GLU A 12 18.59 -15.06 -10.45
C GLU A 12 18.22 -14.68 -11.90
N GLY A 13 18.72 -13.56 -12.42
CA GLY A 13 18.49 -13.09 -13.79
C GLY A 13 17.23 -12.26 -13.98
N VAL A 14 16.58 -11.81 -12.90
CA VAL A 14 15.44 -10.90 -12.95
C VAL A 14 15.93 -9.52 -13.39
N LYS A 15 15.28 -8.94 -14.40
CA LYS A 15 15.57 -7.57 -14.86
C LYS A 15 14.72 -6.58 -14.08
N LEU A 16 15.37 -5.66 -13.38
CA LEU A 16 14.72 -4.59 -12.64
C LEU A 16 14.56 -3.36 -13.55
N PHE A 17 13.33 -2.89 -13.69
CA PHE A 17 13.00 -1.63 -14.37
C PHE A 17 12.56 -0.62 -13.31
N GLU A 18 13.48 0.16 -12.82
CA GLU A 18 13.20 1.25 -11.89
C GLU A 18 12.58 2.44 -12.60
N LEU A 19 11.80 3.24 -11.87
CA LEU A 19 11.15 4.45 -12.37
C LEU A 19 10.34 4.19 -13.66
N VAL A 20 9.57 3.11 -13.63
CA VAL A 20 8.66 2.71 -14.70
C VAL A 20 7.29 2.39 -14.10
N GLY A 21 6.23 2.86 -14.73
CA GLY A 21 4.85 2.59 -14.34
C GLY A 21 4.02 1.98 -15.47
N PRO A 22 3.20 0.96 -15.22
CA PRO A 22 2.32 0.41 -16.24
C PRO A 22 1.18 1.37 -16.56
N LEU A 23 0.92 1.58 -17.85
CA LEU A 23 -0.21 2.35 -18.36
C LEU A 23 -1.33 1.45 -18.85
N HIS A 24 -0.98 0.40 -19.59
CA HIS A 24 -1.96 -0.46 -20.24
C HIS A 24 -1.43 -1.88 -20.42
N PHE A 25 -2.32 -2.87 -20.29
CA PHE A 25 -2.07 -4.27 -20.57
C PHE A 25 -2.68 -4.60 -21.93
N ASN A 26 -1.87 -4.95 -22.92
CA ASN A 26 -2.29 -5.18 -24.29
C ASN A 26 -2.57 -6.67 -24.49
N ALA A 27 -3.81 -7.00 -24.87
CA ALA A 27 -4.22 -8.36 -25.17
C ALA A 27 -4.21 -8.63 -26.68
N SER A 28 -4.02 -9.89 -27.05
CA SER A 28 -4.26 -10.39 -28.40
C SER A 28 -5.78 -10.47 -28.69
N GLU A 29 -6.15 -10.76 -29.92
CA GLU A 29 -7.57 -10.99 -30.32
C GLU A 29 -8.20 -12.14 -29.51
N SER A 30 -7.42 -13.11 -29.07
CA SER A 30 -7.86 -14.23 -28.23
C SER A 30 -7.97 -13.88 -26.73
N GLY A 31 -7.65 -12.65 -26.32
CA GLY A 31 -7.70 -12.20 -24.92
C GLY A 31 -6.46 -12.58 -24.08
N VAL A 32 -5.42 -13.15 -24.70
CA VAL A 32 -4.16 -13.48 -24.02
C VAL A 32 -3.28 -12.23 -23.96
N LEU A 33 -2.62 -12.00 -22.82
CA LEU A 33 -1.68 -10.89 -22.67
C LEU A 33 -0.54 -11.04 -23.68
N LYS A 34 -0.19 -9.94 -24.33
CA LYS A 34 0.87 -9.86 -25.34
C LYS A 34 1.97 -8.90 -24.94
N SER A 35 1.62 -7.78 -24.35
CA SER A 35 2.58 -6.78 -23.93
C SER A 35 2.00 -5.88 -22.84
N VAL A 36 2.87 -5.12 -22.18
CA VAL A 36 2.50 -4.03 -21.27
C VAL A 36 3.09 -2.74 -21.80
N THR A 37 2.25 -1.72 -21.94
CA THR A 37 2.67 -0.36 -22.23
C THR A 37 3.15 0.29 -20.94
N LEU A 38 4.38 0.76 -20.93
CA LEU A 38 5.10 1.27 -19.77
C LEU A 38 5.48 2.74 -19.99
N GLN A 39 5.36 3.53 -18.91
CA GLN A 39 5.76 4.95 -18.86
C GLN A 39 7.04 5.08 -18.04
N ARG A 40 8.07 5.74 -18.61
CA ARG A 40 9.25 6.15 -17.85
C ARG A 40 8.92 7.31 -16.93
N MET A 41 9.49 7.25 -15.73
CA MET A 41 9.31 8.24 -14.67
C MET A 41 10.64 8.92 -14.35
N ALA A 42 10.60 10.15 -13.86
CA ALA A 42 11.73 10.83 -13.22
C ALA A 42 11.36 11.15 -11.77
N LEU A 43 12.35 11.24 -10.89
CA LEU A 43 12.12 11.70 -9.53
C LEU A 43 11.87 13.21 -9.52
N GLY A 44 10.70 13.62 -9.07
CA GLY A 44 10.33 15.03 -8.86
C GLY A 44 11.08 15.66 -7.68
N GLU A 45 10.70 16.89 -7.33
CA GLU A 45 11.24 17.59 -6.17
C GLU A 45 10.86 16.87 -4.86
N PRO A 46 11.73 16.95 -3.83
CA PRO A 46 11.43 16.38 -2.52
C PRO A 46 10.22 17.07 -1.88
N ASP A 47 9.30 16.30 -1.32
CA ASP A 47 8.22 16.83 -0.50
C ASP A 47 8.73 17.22 0.91
N ALA A 48 7.83 17.72 1.78
CA ALA A 48 8.17 18.14 3.14
C ALA A 48 8.81 17.04 4.02
N SER A 49 8.68 15.77 3.63
CA SER A 49 9.33 14.62 4.28
C SER A 49 10.67 14.24 3.65
N GLY A 50 11.12 14.98 2.63
CA GLY A 50 12.32 14.67 1.85
C GLY A 50 12.10 13.59 0.78
N ARG A 51 10.88 13.08 0.61
CA ARG A 51 10.56 12.03 -0.36
C ARG A 51 10.31 12.62 -1.73
N ARG A 52 11.03 12.12 -2.73
CA ARG A 52 10.83 12.46 -4.15
C ARG A 52 9.81 11.50 -4.77
N ARG A 53 8.78 12.07 -5.39
CA ARG A 53 7.73 11.27 -6.06
C ARG A 53 8.11 11.02 -7.51
N PRO A 54 7.89 9.82 -8.05
CA PRO A 54 8.01 9.58 -9.49
C PRO A 54 6.99 10.43 -10.26
N MET A 55 7.47 11.13 -11.29
CA MET A 55 6.68 11.95 -12.21
C MET A 55 6.86 11.40 -13.62
N PRO A 56 5.80 11.29 -14.43
CA PRO A 56 5.92 10.80 -15.79
C PRO A 56 6.78 11.74 -16.65
N ILE A 57 7.65 11.17 -17.46
CA ILE A 57 8.39 11.91 -18.49
C ILE A 57 7.52 11.91 -19.74
N GLU A 58 7.09 13.08 -20.20
CA GLU A 58 6.21 13.21 -21.34
C GLU A 58 6.82 12.59 -22.61
N GLY A 59 6.04 11.76 -23.30
CA GLY A 59 6.48 11.06 -24.51
C GLY A 59 7.36 9.82 -24.29
N GLU A 60 7.84 9.56 -23.09
CA GLU A 60 8.70 8.41 -22.77
C GLU A 60 7.85 7.16 -22.44
N VAL A 61 7.16 6.65 -23.46
CA VAL A 61 6.32 5.45 -23.39
C VAL A 61 6.95 4.36 -24.25
N PHE A 62 6.96 3.11 -23.76
CA PHE A 62 7.44 1.96 -24.51
C PHE A 62 6.62 0.70 -24.23
N GLU A 63 6.67 -0.27 -25.11
CA GLU A 63 6.08 -1.59 -24.92
C GLU A 63 7.10 -2.60 -24.44
N HIS A 64 6.67 -3.48 -23.53
CA HIS A 64 7.41 -4.64 -23.08
C HIS A 64 6.59 -5.89 -23.36
N GLU A 65 7.11 -6.76 -24.20
CA GLU A 65 6.46 -8.03 -24.53
C GLU A 65 6.45 -8.94 -23.29
N THR A 66 5.28 -9.46 -22.96
CA THR A 66 5.07 -10.40 -21.85
C THR A 66 3.76 -11.14 -22.02
N ASP A 67 3.72 -12.36 -21.61
CA ASP A 67 2.56 -13.26 -21.61
C ASP A 67 1.91 -13.42 -20.23
N LEU A 68 2.58 -12.96 -19.17
CA LEU A 68 2.04 -12.94 -17.82
C LEU A 68 2.43 -11.64 -17.10
N ALA A 69 1.50 -11.04 -16.39
CA ALA A 69 1.77 -9.90 -15.50
C ALA A 69 1.16 -10.14 -14.12
N VAL A 70 1.95 -9.89 -13.08
CA VAL A 70 1.50 -9.96 -11.69
C VAL A 70 1.52 -8.57 -11.08
N VAL A 71 0.36 -8.07 -10.66
CA VAL A 71 0.22 -6.76 -10.01
C VAL A 71 0.41 -6.93 -8.51
N ALA A 72 1.53 -6.45 -7.98
CA ALA A 72 1.92 -6.56 -6.58
C ALA A 72 2.15 -5.17 -5.94
N VAL A 73 1.20 -4.25 -6.10
CA VAL A 73 1.32 -2.83 -5.71
C VAL A 73 0.87 -2.53 -4.27
N GLY A 74 0.59 -3.54 -3.47
CA GLY A 74 0.11 -3.40 -2.09
C GLY A 74 -1.41 -3.28 -1.97
N THR A 75 -1.88 -3.02 -0.76
CA THR A 75 -3.30 -2.99 -0.39
C THR A 75 -3.72 -1.60 0.09
N ARG A 76 -5.00 -1.33 0.02
CA ARG A 76 -5.63 -0.14 0.60
C ARG A 76 -6.66 -0.57 1.63
N SER A 77 -7.06 0.36 2.51
CA SER A 77 -8.21 0.16 3.41
C SER A 77 -9.46 -0.20 2.62
N ASN A 78 -10.24 -1.16 3.13
CA ASN A 78 -11.52 -1.52 2.50
C ASN A 78 -12.50 -0.34 2.66
N PRO A 79 -12.96 0.30 1.58
CA PRO A 79 -13.83 1.46 1.67
C PRO A 79 -15.22 1.14 2.23
N ILE A 80 -15.70 -0.09 2.07
CA ILE A 80 -17.06 -0.49 2.50
C ILE A 80 -17.28 -0.23 3.99
N LEU A 81 -16.33 -0.62 4.85
CA LEU A 81 -16.42 -0.38 6.28
C LEU A 81 -16.40 1.12 6.59
N LEU A 82 -15.51 1.86 5.94
CA LEU A 82 -15.30 3.28 6.21
C LEU A 82 -16.51 4.12 5.76
N GLU A 83 -17.08 3.81 4.60
CA GLU A 83 -18.27 4.45 4.05
C GLU A 83 -19.54 4.12 4.85
N ALA A 84 -19.64 2.88 5.37
CA ALA A 84 -20.77 2.43 6.18
C ALA A 84 -20.73 2.93 7.63
N THR A 85 -19.62 3.56 8.07
CA THR A 85 -19.44 4.01 9.45
C THR A 85 -19.21 5.51 9.53
N PRO A 86 -20.28 6.33 9.36
CA PRO A 86 -20.17 7.78 9.46
C PRO A 86 -19.72 8.18 10.89
N GLY A 87 -18.81 9.15 10.97
CA GLY A 87 -18.23 9.60 12.24
C GLY A 87 -16.88 8.94 12.58
N LEU A 88 -16.43 7.96 11.81
CA LEU A 88 -15.10 7.39 11.95
C LEU A 88 -14.07 8.33 11.28
N GLU A 89 -13.17 8.89 12.08
CA GLU A 89 -12.12 9.77 11.54
C GLU A 89 -11.05 9.00 10.79
N LEU A 90 -10.69 9.53 9.61
CA LEU A 90 -9.64 8.98 8.75
C LEU A 90 -8.52 10.00 8.54
N ASN A 91 -7.31 9.52 8.45
CA ASN A 91 -6.18 10.34 8.07
C ASN A 91 -6.14 10.59 6.55
N LYS A 92 -5.22 11.43 6.09
CA LYS A 92 -5.06 11.79 4.66
C LYS A 92 -4.79 10.58 3.73
N ARG A 93 -4.42 9.42 4.28
CA ARG A 93 -4.17 8.18 3.54
C ARG A 93 -5.36 7.21 3.55
N GLY A 94 -6.46 7.57 4.24
CA GLY A 94 -7.64 6.74 4.38
C GLY A 94 -7.53 5.66 5.45
N TYR A 95 -6.62 5.81 6.42
CA TYR A 95 -6.53 4.91 7.59
C TYR A 95 -7.29 5.49 8.78
N ILE A 96 -7.82 4.60 9.62
CA ILE A 96 -8.56 4.98 10.83
C ILE A 96 -7.61 5.71 11.80
N VAL A 97 -8.05 6.87 12.28
CA VAL A 97 -7.37 7.59 13.36
C VAL A 97 -7.75 6.97 14.70
N VAL A 98 -6.76 6.68 15.52
CA VAL A 98 -6.95 6.13 16.87
C VAL A 98 -6.10 6.88 17.87
N ASN A 99 -6.49 6.80 19.12
CA ASN A 99 -5.60 7.15 20.25
C ASN A 99 -4.46 6.15 20.29
N GLU A 100 -3.22 6.61 20.20
CA GLU A 100 -2.04 5.74 20.12
C GLU A 100 -1.81 4.90 21.39
N GLU A 101 -2.32 5.32 22.54
CA GLU A 101 -2.17 4.60 23.80
C GLU A 101 -3.22 3.51 24.00
N THR A 102 -4.45 3.72 23.53
CA THR A 102 -5.59 2.84 23.79
C THR A 102 -6.06 2.05 22.58
N GLY A 103 -5.80 2.55 21.37
CA GLY A 103 -6.38 2.03 20.13
C GLY A 103 -7.83 2.45 19.90
N GLU A 104 -8.40 3.34 20.73
CA GLU A 104 -9.77 3.82 20.58
C GLU A 104 -9.88 4.79 19.40
N THR A 105 -10.93 4.64 18.62
CA THR A 105 -11.22 5.49 17.46
C THR A 105 -11.92 6.80 17.88
N SER A 106 -12.30 7.63 16.91
CA SER A 106 -13.18 8.79 17.13
C SER A 106 -14.58 8.43 17.65
N ILE A 107 -14.99 7.17 17.51
CA ILE A 107 -16.27 6.68 18.01
C ILE A 107 -16.04 6.02 19.39
N PRO A 108 -16.71 6.48 20.47
CA PRO A 108 -16.54 5.93 21.80
C PRO A 108 -16.79 4.41 21.86
N ASN A 109 -15.91 3.68 22.55
CA ASN A 109 -15.93 2.22 22.70
C ASN A 109 -15.73 1.42 21.41
N VAL A 110 -15.31 2.08 20.32
CA VAL A 110 -14.89 1.45 19.08
C VAL A 110 -13.37 1.51 19.00
N PHE A 111 -12.72 0.36 18.83
CA PHE A 111 -11.28 0.22 18.79
C PHE A 111 -10.81 -0.29 17.45
N ALA A 112 -9.64 0.13 17.03
CA ALA A 112 -9.00 -0.35 15.80
C ALA A 112 -7.50 -0.54 16.02
N GLY A 113 -6.93 -1.52 15.30
CA GLY A 113 -5.49 -1.78 15.31
C GLY A 113 -5.07 -2.59 14.09
N GLY A 114 -3.77 -2.59 13.79
CA GLY A 114 -3.20 -3.25 12.63
C GLY A 114 -3.16 -2.36 11.39
N ASP A 115 -3.10 -2.98 10.22
CA ASP A 115 -2.88 -2.30 8.94
C ASP A 115 -3.95 -1.26 8.59
N ILE A 116 -5.16 -1.39 9.13
CA ILE A 116 -6.23 -0.42 8.93
C ILE A 116 -5.93 0.94 9.63
N VAL A 117 -5.01 0.94 10.59
CA VAL A 117 -4.57 2.13 11.35
C VAL A 117 -3.21 2.62 10.85
N THR A 118 -2.24 1.70 10.74
CA THR A 118 -0.83 2.05 10.45
C THR A 118 -0.47 2.04 8.96
N GLY A 119 -1.32 1.43 8.14
CA GLY A 119 -0.97 1.03 6.78
C GLY A 119 -0.27 -0.33 6.77
N ALA A 120 -0.02 -0.87 5.58
CA ALA A 120 0.64 -2.16 5.42
C ALA A 120 2.01 -2.16 6.12
N ALA A 121 2.15 -3.02 7.11
CA ALA A 121 3.34 -3.17 7.94
C ALA A 121 3.68 -4.65 8.12
N THR A 122 4.34 -4.99 9.21
CA THR A 122 4.63 -6.40 9.52
C THR A 122 3.50 -7.02 10.35
N VAL A 123 3.33 -8.35 10.23
CA VAL A 123 2.37 -9.12 11.04
C VAL A 123 2.57 -8.86 12.53
N ILE A 124 3.82 -8.76 13.00
CA ILE A 124 4.16 -8.49 14.42
C ILE A 124 3.58 -7.15 14.88
N LEU A 125 3.70 -6.10 14.05
CA LEU A 125 3.16 -4.77 14.37
C LEU A 125 1.63 -4.78 14.38
N ALA A 126 1.01 -5.45 13.42
CA ALA A 126 -0.45 -5.60 13.35
C ALA A 126 -1.00 -6.34 14.58
N MET A 127 -0.36 -7.45 14.98
CA MET A 127 -0.70 -8.19 16.19
C MET A 127 -0.50 -7.36 17.46
N GLY A 128 0.58 -6.59 17.54
CA GLY A 128 0.87 -5.69 18.66
C GLY A 128 -0.23 -4.65 18.87
N ALA A 129 -0.67 -4.02 17.78
CA ALA A 129 -1.75 -3.03 17.80
C ALA A 129 -3.09 -3.66 18.22
N GLY A 130 -3.45 -4.82 17.67
CA GLY A 130 -4.65 -5.55 18.09
C GLY A 130 -4.64 -5.96 19.55
N ARG A 131 -3.50 -6.45 20.06
CA ARG A 131 -3.32 -6.81 21.47
C ARG A 131 -3.48 -5.60 22.39
N LYS A 132 -2.96 -4.45 22.03
CA LYS A 132 -3.10 -3.20 22.77
C LYS A 132 -4.57 -2.81 22.91
N ALA A 133 -5.31 -2.77 21.80
CA ALA A 133 -6.74 -2.50 21.79
C ALA A 133 -7.52 -3.49 22.69
N ALA A 134 -7.22 -4.78 22.58
CA ALA A 134 -7.86 -5.82 23.39
C ALA A 134 -7.59 -5.65 24.91
N GLN A 135 -6.38 -5.26 25.30
CA GLN A 135 -6.03 -4.97 26.69
C GLN A 135 -6.83 -3.80 27.25
N GLU A 136 -6.99 -2.72 26.48
CA GLU A 136 -7.79 -1.58 26.91
C GLU A 136 -9.27 -1.93 27.02
N ILE A 137 -9.81 -2.69 26.08
CA ILE A 137 -11.18 -3.20 26.15
C ILE A 137 -11.37 -4.03 27.42
N ALA A 138 -10.46 -4.99 27.69
CA ALA A 138 -10.52 -5.82 28.86
C ALA A 138 -10.49 -5.01 30.17
N LYS A 139 -9.60 -4.02 30.25
CA LYS A 139 -9.50 -3.10 31.39
C LYS A 139 -10.80 -2.34 31.65
N ARG A 140 -11.47 -1.86 30.59
CA ARG A 140 -12.75 -1.14 30.72
C ARG A 140 -13.92 -2.03 31.11
N LEU A 141 -13.92 -3.30 30.72
CA LEU A 141 -15.03 -4.21 30.98
C LEU A 141 -14.87 -4.98 32.28
N LEU A 142 -13.64 -5.26 32.72
CA LEU A 142 -13.34 -6.13 33.85
C LEU A 142 -12.83 -5.36 35.06
N GLY A 143 -12.52 -4.07 34.94
CA GLY A 143 -12.02 -3.22 36.02
C GLY A 143 -10.51 -3.32 36.18
#